data_26c17312731527d74d83c2c9f40a0bff
#
_entry.id   26c17312731527d74d83c2c9f40a0bff
#
_cell.length_a   1.000
_cell.length_b   1.000
_cell.length_c   1.000
_cell.angle_alpha   90.00
_cell.angle_beta   90.00
_cell.angle_gamma   90.00
#
_symmetry.space_group_name_H-M   'P 1'
#
loop_
_entity.id
_entity.type
_entity.pdbx_description
1 polymer ?
#
loop_
_entity_poly.entity_id
_entity_poly.type
_entity_poly.pdbx_seq_one_letter_code
_entity_poly.pdbx_strand_id
1 'polypeptide(L)'
;MIDYVIVGSGLAGICFAETATQNEKRFVMISDHSQNASLVAAGMYNPLVLKRFTMAWQAGKQLDLAMPFYKGMQERLSVQFDHKLSVARILSSVEEQNNWFVTLDKPAFGRFMSSQLLSNNNTFVKAPHQLGEVKETGRIDTVKMRDSFVKDLIEKQQFISESFDYNALEIKADHIVYKEIKAKNIIFAEGYGLKQNPWFNYLPLVGTKGEYISIYAPELKEEKALKSACFLIPLGGGYYKVGATYKWQDKTSKTTLEAREELIHKLKKFITVDFEVIEQVAGIRPTVTDRRPLVGRHPDSKLRRLFVLNGFGSRGVLIGPYAAQALIALIEEEEPLDVEMDISRFSAHWPSDQKK
;
A
#
# COMPACT_ATOMS: atom_id res chain seq x y z
N MET A 1 23.32 -11.86 -18.26
CA MET A 1 22.16 -10.99 -18.38
C MET A 1 21.09 -11.49 -17.43
N ILE A 2 20.53 -10.62 -16.58
CA ILE A 2 19.41 -10.91 -15.67
C ILE A 2 18.07 -10.55 -16.34
N ASP A 3 16.95 -10.90 -15.69
CA ASP A 3 15.62 -10.63 -16.25
C ASP A 3 15.16 -9.21 -15.93
N TYR A 4 15.38 -8.75 -14.68
CA TYR A 4 14.88 -7.46 -14.23
C TYR A 4 15.89 -6.63 -13.44
N VAL A 5 15.88 -5.31 -13.66
CA VAL A 5 16.29 -4.30 -12.68
C VAL A 5 15.01 -3.73 -12.05
N ILE A 6 14.95 -3.69 -10.72
CA ILE A 6 13.80 -3.17 -9.96
C ILE A 6 14.25 -1.90 -9.22
N VAL A 7 13.62 -0.76 -9.49
CA VAL A 7 13.95 0.51 -8.85
C VAL A 7 12.93 0.83 -7.77
N GLY A 8 13.38 0.80 -6.51
CA GLY A 8 12.57 1.07 -5.33
C GLY A 8 12.25 -0.17 -4.51
N SER A 9 12.45 -0.08 -3.19
CA SER A 9 12.20 -1.13 -2.17
C SER A 9 10.95 -0.87 -1.32
N GLY A 10 9.97 -0.16 -1.88
CA GLY A 10 8.63 -0.02 -1.29
C GLY A 10 7.76 -1.24 -1.56
N LEU A 11 6.48 -1.22 -1.11
CA LEU A 11 5.52 -2.32 -1.31
C LEU A 11 5.46 -2.80 -2.77
N ALA A 12 5.47 -1.87 -3.73
CA ALA A 12 5.40 -2.23 -5.15
C ALA A 12 6.62 -3.04 -5.60
N GLY A 13 7.83 -2.53 -5.31
CA GLY A 13 9.08 -3.21 -5.68
C GLY A 13 9.24 -4.56 -4.98
N ILE A 14 8.90 -4.64 -3.70
CA ILE A 14 8.94 -5.90 -2.94
C ILE A 14 7.95 -6.92 -3.49
N CYS A 15 6.72 -6.52 -3.77
CA CYS A 15 5.73 -7.43 -4.35
C CYS A 15 6.18 -7.93 -5.74
N PHE A 16 6.75 -7.06 -6.58
CA PHE A 16 7.29 -7.50 -7.87
C PHE A 16 8.47 -8.45 -7.72
N ALA A 17 9.43 -8.13 -6.83
CA ALA A 17 10.60 -8.96 -6.58
C ALA A 17 10.23 -10.34 -6.02
N GLU A 18 9.27 -10.40 -5.09
CA GLU A 18 8.76 -11.69 -4.56
C GLU A 18 8.06 -12.48 -5.67
N THR A 19 7.21 -11.84 -6.51
CA THR A 19 6.58 -12.51 -7.65
C THR A 19 7.63 -12.99 -8.64
N ALA A 20 8.69 -12.22 -8.91
CA ALA A 20 9.82 -12.64 -9.74
C ALA A 20 10.55 -13.84 -9.15
N THR A 21 10.77 -13.86 -7.82
CA THR A 21 11.36 -15.01 -7.11
C THR A 21 10.51 -16.26 -7.27
N GLN A 22 9.19 -16.17 -7.10
CA GLN A 22 8.26 -17.29 -7.28
C GLN A 22 8.22 -17.83 -8.72
N ASN A 23 8.58 -17.00 -9.70
CA ASN A 23 8.68 -17.35 -11.12
C ASN A 23 10.13 -17.64 -11.56
N GLU A 24 11.05 -17.88 -10.63
CA GLU A 24 12.46 -18.23 -10.88
C GLU A 24 13.22 -17.20 -11.75
N LYS A 25 12.80 -15.92 -11.71
CA LYS A 25 13.44 -14.85 -12.48
C LYS A 25 14.60 -14.24 -11.72
N ARG A 26 15.66 -13.91 -12.45
CA ARG A 26 16.85 -13.25 -11.89
C ARG A 26 16.69 -11.74 -11.94
N PHE A 27 16.91 -11.09 -10.83
CA PHE A 27 16.79 -9.64 -10.75
C PHE A 27 17.83 -9.03 -9.79
N VAL A 28 17.94 -7.72 -9.87
CA VAL A 28 18.62 -6.88 -8.89
C VAL A 28 17.67 -5.75 -8.49
N MET A 29 17.61 -5.43 -7.21
CA MET A 29 16.83 -4.30 -6.69
C MET A 29 17.76 -3.15 -6.32
N ILE A 30 17.42 -1.93 -6.73
CA ILE A 30 18.19 -0.71 -6.46
C ILE A 30 17.29 0.26 -5.67
N SER A 31 17.77 0.74 -4.50
CA SER A 31 17.01 1.69 -3.68
C SER A 31 17.94 2.46 -2.73
N ASP A 32 17.69 3.75 -2.59
CA ASP A 32 18.32 4.64 -1.61
C ASP A 32 17.51 4.83 -0.33
N HIS A 33 16.38 4.13 -0.21
CA HIS A 33 15.43 4.23 0.90
C HIS A 33 14.80 5.62 1.09
N SER A 34 14.88 6.53 0.12
CA SER A 34 14.33 7.89 0.21
C SER A 34 12.80 7.93 0.31
N GLN A 35 12.11 6.91 -0.20
CA GLN A 35 10.65 6.81 -0.18
C GLN A 35 10.20 5.93 0.98
N ASN A 36 9.46 6.54 1.92
CA ASN A 36 9.08 5.89 3.19
C ASN A 36 7.59 5.57 3.33
N ALA A 37 6.76 5.82 2.32
CA ALA A 37 5.30 5.64 2.42
C ALA A 37 4.88 4.26 2.95
N SER A 38 5.56 3.20 2.54
CA SER A 38 5.31 1.82 3.00
C SER A 38 5.70 1.60 4.46
N LEU A 39 6.74 2.29 4.94
CA LEU A 39 7.21 2.18 6.33
C LEU A 39 6.33 2.96 7.31
N VAL A 40 5.78 4.10 6.86
CA VAL A 40 4.85 4.92 7.64
C VAL A 40 3.47 4.29 7.70
N ALA A 41 3.08 3.52 6.69
CA ALA A 41 1.76 2.90 6.59
C ALA A 41 1.42 2.05 7.82
N ALA A 42 0.12 1.99 8.14
CA ALA A 42 -0.36 1.08 9.18
C ALA A 42 -0.42 -0.38 8.72
N GLY A 43 -0.21 -0.63 7.44
CA GLY A 43 -0.22 -1.97 6.84
C GLY A 43 -1.57 -2.67 6.82
N MET A 44 -2.65 -1.97 7.15
CA MET A 44 -4.00 -2.56 7.22
C MET A 44 -4.46 -3.06 5.85
N TYR A 45 -4.98 -4.28 5.81
CA TYR A 45 -5.81 -4.75 4.72
C TYR A 45 -7.26 -4.84 5.17
N ASN A 46 -8.14 -4.24 4.37
CA ASN A 46 -9.57 -4.12 4.64
C ASN A 46 -10.30 -3.99 3.29
N PRO A 47 -11.23 -4.89 2.96
CA PRO A 47 -11.94 -4.87 1.69
C PRO A 47 -12.89 -3.69 1.50
N LEU A 48 -13.23 -2.97 2.57
CA LEU A 48 -14.26 -1.93 2.55
C LEU A 48 -13.69 -0.51 2.68
N VAL A 49 -14.39 0.44 2.07
CA VAL A 49 -14.24 1.87 2.34
C VAL A 49 -15.26 2.25 3.42
N LEU A 50 -14.91 2.06 4.69
CA LEU A 50 -15.82 2.15 5.84
C LEU A 50 -16.49 3.52 6.04
N LYS A 51 -15.97 4.60 5.46
CA LYS A 51 -16.61 5.93 5.49
C LYS A 51 -17.85 5.99 4.58
N ARG A 52 -17.92 5.16 3.54
CA ARG A 52 -18.94 5.20 2.49
C ARG A 52 -19.73 3.91 2.39
N PHE A 53 -19.38 2.89 3.17
CA PHE A 53 -19.89 1.53 3.05
C PHE A 53 -19.85 1.02 1.60
N THR A 54 -18.72 1.16 0.95
CA THR A 54 -18.51 0.68 -0.42
C THR A 54 -17.35 -0.31 -0.47
N MET A 55 -17.41 -1.23 -1.44
CA MET A 55 -16.30 -2.13 -1.71
C MET A 55 -15.08 -1.35 -2.24
N ALA A 56 -13.88 -1.74 -1.83
CA ALA A 56 -12.69 -1.28 -2.50
C ALA A 56 -12.58 -1.92 -3.89
N TRP A 57 -11.84 -1.27 -4.78
CA TRP A 57 -11.62 -1.78 -6.13
C TRP A 57 -11.04 -3.19 -6.10
N GLN A 58 -11.70 -4.11 -6.80
CA GLN A 58 -11.29 -5.52 -6.94
C GLN A 58 -10.94 -6.22 -5.60
N ALA A 59 -11.53 -5.77 -4.46
CA ALA A 59 -11.09 -6.17 -3.12
C ALA A 59 -11.11 -7.68 -2.89
N GLY A 60 -12.13 -8.40 -3.40
CA GLY A 60 -12.21 -9.86 -3.29
C GLY A 60 -11.05 -10.54 -4.00
N LYS A 61 -10.82 -10.22 -5.27
CA LYS A 61 -9.71 -10.78 -6.06
C LYS A 61 -8.35 -10.46 -5.45
N GLN A 62 -8.19 -9.23 -4.98
CA GLN A 62 -6.94 -8.81 -4.33
C GLN A 62 -6.68 -9.59 -3.03
N LEU A 63 -7.70 -9.82 -2.20
CA LEU A 63 -7.57 -10.62 -0.98
C LEU A 63 -7.25 -12.08 -1.28
N ASP A 64 -7.97 -12.68 -2.22
CA ASP A 64 -7.80 -14.08 -2.60
C ASP A 64 -6.36 -14.37 -3.09
N LEU A 65 -5.73 -13.36 -3.71
CA LEU A 65 -4.35 -13.45 -4.18
C LEU A 65 -3.34 -13.02 -3.10
N ALA A 66 -3.60 -11.92 -2.39
CA ALA A 66 -2.63 -11.34 -1.47
C ALA A 66 -2.39 -12.21 -0.23
N MET A 67 -3.40 -12.90 0.29
CA MET A 67 -3.22 -13.70 1.52
C MET A 67 -2.32 -14.91 1.31
N PRO A 68 -2.49 -15.76 0.26
CA PRO A 68 -1.54 -16.81 -0.06
C PRO A 68 -0.13 -16.27 -0.38
N PHE A 69 -0.04 -15.14 -1.10
CA PHE A 69 1.23 -14.48 -1.42
C PHE A 69 2.03 -14.13 -0.17
N TYR A 70 1.43 -13.41 0.80
CA TYR A 70 2.12 -13.06 2.04
C TYR A 70 2.43 -14.27 2.90
N LYS A 71 1.56 -15.28 2.90
CA LYS A 71 1.83 -16.54 3.61
C LYS A 71 3.08 -17.22 3.06
N GLY A 72 3.17 -17.41 1.74
CA GLY A 72 4.35 -18.01 1.10
C GLY A 72 5.62 -17.21 1.35
N MET A 73 5.53 -15.86 1.30
CA MET A 73 6.64 -14.98 1.60
C MET A 73 7.12 -15.11 3.06
N GLN A 74 6.21 -15.23 4.04
CA GLN A 74 6.55 -15.49 5.45
C GLN A 74 7.26 -16.83 5.63
N GLU A 75 6.76 -17.87 5.00
CA GLU A 75 7.35 -19.22 5.03
C GLU A 75 8.77 -19.18 4.45
N ARG A 76 8.97 -18.57 3.29
CA ARG A 76 10.28 -18.43 2.64
C ARG A 76 11.29 -17.64 3.46
N LEU A 77 10.84 -16.53 4.07
CA LEU A 77 11.69 -15.66 4.90
C LEU A 77 11.84 -16.14 6.34
N SER A 78 11.06 -17.14 6.76
CA SER A 78 10.95 -17.60 8.15
C SER A 78 10.65 -16.47 9.14
N VAL A 79 9.76 -15.54 8.75
CA VAL A 79 9.42 -14.34 9.53
C VAL A 79 7.91 -14.08 9.51
N GLN A 80 7.30 -13.98 10.69
CA GLN A 80 5.89 -13.61 10.84
C GLN A 80 5.71 -12.09 10.79
N PHE A 81 4.94 -11.60 9.80
CA PHE A 81 4.59 -10.17 9.66
C PHE A 81 3.11 -9.94 9.31
N ASP A 82 2.33 -11.00 9.02
CA ASP A 82 0.86 -10.90 8.91
C ASP A 82 0.21 -11.12 10.26
N HIS A 83 -0.55 -10.13 10.72
CA HIS A 83 -1.32 -10.17 11.96
C HIS A 83 -2.81 -10.11 11.63
N LYS A 84 -3.53 -11.21 11.88
CA LYS A 84 -4.99 -11.22 11.78
C LYS A 84 -5.55 -10.26 12.82
N LEU A 85 -6.38 -9.34 12.37
CA LEU A 85 -6.90 -8.26 13.19
C LEU A 85 -8.31 -7.90 12.72
N SER A 86 -9.30 -8.10 13.59
CA SER A 86 -10.68 -7.70 13.31
C SER A 86 -10.76 -6.16 13.23
N VAL A 87 -11.45 -5.67 12.21
CA VAL A 87 -11.77 -4.24 12.07
C VAL A 87 -13.23 -4.02 12.45
N ALA A 88 -13.46 -3.14 13.42
CA ALA A 88 -14.79 -2.79 13.86
C ALA A 88 -15.09 -1.30 13.58
N ARG A 89 -16.17 -1.03 12.84
CA ARG A 89 -16.71 0.30 12.63
C ARG A 89 -17.56 0.71 13.82
N ILE A 90 -17.18 1.74 14.56
CA ILE A 90 -18.05 2.37 15.56
C ILE A 90 -19.17 3.08 14.83
N LEU A 91 -20.40 2.62 14.98
CA LEU A 91 -21.57 3.23 14.36
C LEU A 91 -21.98 4.46 15.16
N SER A 92 -22.18 5.58 14.48
CA SER A 92 -22.38 6.88 15.12
C SER A 92 -23.85 7.23 15.36
N SER A 93 -24.77 6.50 14.72
CA SER A 93 -26.21 6.75 14.80
C SER A 93 -27.01 5.52 14.38
N VAL A 94 -28.32 5.52 14.65
CA VAL A 94 -29.27 4.53 14.14
C VAL A 94 -29.31 4.53 12.60
N GLU A 95 -29.17 5.70 11.98
CA GLU A 95 -29.08 5.80 10.52
C GLU A 95 -27.86 5.04 9.99
N GLU A 96 -26.70 5.16 10.64
CA GLU A 96 -25.50 4.43 10.24
C GLU A 96 -25.65 2.91 10.46
N GLN A 97 -26.37 2.47 11.50
CA GLN A 97 -26.76 1.06 11.65
C GLN A 97 -27.64 0.58 10.49
N ASN A 98 -28.64 1.35 10.12
CA ASN A 98 -29.52 1.01 8.99
C ASN A 98 -28.72 0.93 7.68
N ASN A 99 -27.84 1.90 7.44
CA ASN A 99 -26.93 1.91 6.29
C ASN A 99 -25.99 0.70 6.27
N TRP A 100 -25.56 0.22 7.43
CA TRP A 100 -24.77 -1.01 7.55
C TRP A 100 -25.54 -2.22 7.01
N PHE A 101 -26.78 -2.41 7.46
CA PHE A 101 -27.60 -3.54 7.01
C PHE A 101 -28.03 -3.42 5.54
N VAL A 102 -28.43 -2.25 5.09
CA VAL A 102 -28.74 -1.99 3.66
C VAL A 102 -27.53 -2.29 2.77
N THR A 103 -26.32 -2.05 3.27
CA THR A 103 -25.09 -2.37 2.52
C THR A 103 -24.82 -3.86 2.53
N LEU A 104 -25.02 -4.51 3.67
CA LEU A 104 -24.82 -5.95 3.82
C LEU A 104 -25.67 -6.77 2.83
N ASP A 105 -26.90 -6.32 2.55
CA ASP A 105 -27.83 -6.99 1.63
C ASP A 105 -27.39 -6.90 0.15
N LYS A 106 -26.40 -6.06 -0.17
CA LYS A 106 -25.87 -5.97 -1.54
C LYS A 106 -24.99 -7.19 -1.87
N PRO A 107 -24.99 -7.67 -3.12
CA PRO A 107 -24.12 -8.76 -3.55
C PRO A 107 -22.64 -8.54 -3.16
N ALA A 108 -21.96 -9.59 -2.77
CA ALA A 108 -20.56 -9.64 -2.33
C ALA A 108 -20.24 -9.00 -0.96
N PHE A 109 -21.11 -8.19 -0.36
CA PHE A 109 -20.80 -7.59 0.96
C PHE A 109 -20.94 -8.59 2.11
N GLY A 110 -21.83 -9.58 2.02
CA GLY A 110 -22.03 -10.63 3.03
C GLY A 110 -20.76 -11.43 3.34
N ARG A 111 -19.81 -11.52 2.40
CA ARG A 111 -18.49 -12.10 2.62
C ARG A 111 -17.72 -11.30 3.68
N PHE A 112 -17.78 -9.99 3.63
CA PHE A 112 -16.90 -9.07 4.36
C PHE A 112 -17.55 -8.35 5.53
N MET A 113 -18.87 -8.32 5.60
CA MET A 113 -19.60 -7.67 6.69
C MET A 113 -20.26 -8.69 7.59
N SER A 114 -20.27 -8.43 8.91
CA SER A 114 -21.03 -9.23 9.85
C SER A 114 -22.51 -8.83 9.82
N SER A 115 -23.41 -9.81 9.81
CA SER A 115 -24.84 -9.60 9.99
C SER A 115 -25.25 -9.31 11.44
N GLN A 116 -24.32 -9.53 12.38
CA GLN A 116 -24.53 -9.22 13.78
C GLN A 116 -23.65 -8.04 14.18
N LEU A 117 -24.23 -7.07 14.85
CA LEU A 117 -23.49 -5.99 15.46
C LEU A 117 -22.87 -6.46 16.77
N LEU A 118 -21.65 -6.01 17.03
CA LEU A 118 -20.95 -6.32 18.28
C LEU A 118 -21.35 -5.31 19.37
N SER A 119 -21.65 -5.81 20.55
CA SER A 119 -21.77 -4.98 21.74
C SER A 119 -20.40 -4.42 22.13
N ASN A 120 -20.39 -3.16 22.57
CA ASN A 120 -19.18 -2.58 23.12
C ASN A 120 -19.03 -2.95 24.59
N ASN A 121 -18.05 -3.78 24.90
CA ASN A 121 -17.73 -4.19 26.29
C ASN A 121 -16.53 -3.40 26.86
N ASN A 122 -15.96 -2.47 26.09
CA ASN A 122 -14.81 -1.66 26.53
C ASN A 122 -15.30 -0.32 27.06
N THR A 123 -15.18 -0.11 28.37
CA THR A 123 -15.66 1.10 29.05
C THR A 123 -14.92 2.39 28.64
N PHE A 124 -13.72 2.24 28.08
CA PHE A 124 -12.93 3.36 27.56
C PHE A 124 -13.26 3.72 26.11
N VAL A 125 -14.14 2.94 25.45
CA VAL A 125 -14.58 3.19 24.06
C VAL A 125 -16.02 3.70 24.06
N LYS A 126 -16.27 4.84 23.43
CA LYS A 126 -17.63 5.36 23.21
C LYS A 126 -18.19 4.77 21.92
N ALA A 127 -19.14 3.84 22.04
CA ALA A 127 -19.82 3.21 20.90
C ALA A 127 -21.33 3.00 21.21
N PRO A 128 -22.12 4.10 21.31
CA PRO A 128 -23.51 4.02 21.77
C PRO A 128 -24.43 3.26 20.82
N HIS A 129 -24.05 3.13 19.54
CA HIS A 129 -24.82 2.43 18.52
C HIS A 129 -24.15 1.13 18.05
N GLN A 130 -23.39 0.46 18.95
CA GLN A 130 -22.70 -0.81 18.65
C GLN A 130 -21.60 -0.67 17.59
N LEU A 131 -21.07 -1.80 17.19
CA LEU A 131 -19.95 -1.91 16.25
C LEU A 131 -20.30 -2.86 15.11
N GLY A 132 -20.06 -2.42 13.88
CA GLY A 132 -20.13 -3.28 12.70
C GLY A 132 -18.79 -3.94 12.44
N GLU A 133 -18.72 -5.28 12.45
CA GLU A 133 -17.48 -6.01 12.21
C GLU A 133 -17.23 -6.26 10.73
N VAL A 134 -16.01 -6.01 10.29
CA VAL A 134 -15.51 -6.35 8.96
C VAL A 134 -14.64 -7.59 9.05
N LYS A 135 -14.98 -8.59 8.27
CA LYS A 135 -14.29 -9.87 8.16
C LYS A 135 -13.13 -9.79 7.17
N GLU A 136 -12.26 -10.80 7.20
CA GLU A 136 -11.10 -10.93 6.31
C GLU A 136 -10.20 -9.68 6.35
N THR A 137 -9.93 -9.20 7.53
CA THR A 137 -9.10 -8.03 7.81
C THR A 137 -7.86 -8.40 8.63
N GLY A 138 -6.88 -7.53 8.58
CA GLY A 138 -5.64 -7.70 9.33
C GLY A 138 -4.63 -6.60 9.03
N ARG A 139 -3.40 -6.85 9.42
CA ARG A 139 -2.30 -5.92 9.26
C ARG A 139 -1.02 -6.65 8.85
N ILE A 140 -0.42 -6.23 7.76
CA ILE A 140 0.97 -6.56 7.44
C ILE A 140 1.89 -5.58 8.17
N ASP A 141 2.81 -6.09 8.95
CA ASP A 141 3.92 -5.28 9.48
C ASP A 141 4.88 -4.96 8.34
N THR A 142 4.64 -3.85 7.68
CA THR A 142 5.35 -3.46 6.46
C THR A 142 6.82 -3.12 6.70
N VAL A 143 7.16 -2.71 7.93
CA VAL A 143 8.55 -2.47 8.34
C VAL A 143 9.28 -3.81 8.44
N LYS A 144 8.75 -4.71 9.26
CA LYS A 144 9.34 -6.04 9.47
C LYS A 144 9.43 -6.84 8.16
N MET A 145 8.37 -6.81 7.35
CA MET A 145 8.35 -7.44 6.03
C MET A 145 9.47 -6.92 5.14
N ARG A 146 9.57 -5.58 4.98
CA ARG A 146 10.59 -4.95 4.15
C ARG A 146 12.00 -5.25 4.63
N ASP A 147 12.26 -5.09 5.93
CA ASP A 147 13.61 -5.25 6.47
C ASP A 147 14.08 -6.70 6.33
N SER A 148 13.19 -7.67 6.57
CA SER A 148 13.51 -9.10 6.35
C SER A 148 13.73 -9.41 4.87
N PHE A 149 12.94 -8.84 3.97
CA PHE A 149 13.08 -9.03 2.54
C PHE A 149 14.38 -8.43 2.00
N VAL A 150 14.67 -7.18 2.37
CA VAL A 150 15.92 -6.51 1.95
C VAL A 150 17.15 -7.23 2.49
N LYS A 151 17.09 -7.74 3.73
CA LYS A 151 18.16 -8.56 4.30
C LYS A 151 18.42 -9.82 3.46
N ASP A 152 17.36 -10.55 3.10
CA ASP A 152 17.45 -11.73 2.22
C ASP A 152 18.08 -11.40 0.86
N LEU A 153 17.71 -10.26 0.26
CA LEU A 153 18.31 -9.79 -1.00
C LEU A 153 19.79 -9.40 -0.86
N ILE A 154 20.19 -8.79 0.25
CA ILE A 154 21.59 -8.44 0.52
C ILE A 154 22.43 -9.72 0.63
N GLU A 155 21.95 -10.72 1.38
CA GLU A 155 22.63 -12.02 1.53
C GLU A 155 22.78 -12.74 0.18
N LYS A 156 21.84 -12.56 -0.73
CA LYS A 156 21.88 -13.09 -2.10
C LYS A 156 22.61 -12.21 -3.12
N GLN A 157 23.17 -11.08 -2.71
CA GLN A 157 23.82 -10.09 -3.59
C GLN A 157 22.86 -9.56 -4.69
N GLN A 158 21.57 -9.43 -4.36
CA GLN A 158 20.51 -8.94 -5.25
C GLN A 158 20.01 -7.54 -4.89
N PHE A 159 20.69 -6.84 -3.97
CA PHE A 159 20.33 -5.50 -3.52
C PHE A 159 21.51 -4.52 -3.66
N ILE A 160 21.23 -3.35 -4.24
CA ILE A 160 22.18 -2.24 -4.36
C ILE A 160 21.59 -1.03 -3.63
N SER A 161 22.30 -0.58 -2.58
CA SER A 161 21.89 0.57 -1.78
C SER A 161 22.45 1.86 -2.40
N GLU A 162 21.72 2.41 -3.37
CA GLU A 162 22.07 3.68 -4.02
C GLU A 162 20.84 4.38 -4.60
N SER A 163 20.94 5.69 -4.83
CA SER A 163 19.97 6.42 -5.67
C SER A 163 20.13 6.00 -7.13
N PHE A 164 19.03 5.70 -7.79
CA PHE A 164 19.06 5.34 -9.20
C PHE A 164 19.41 6.56 -10.05
N ASP A 165 20.50 6.44 -10.82
CA ASP A 165 20.92 7.48 -11.77
C ASP A 165 20.30 7.24 -13.14
N TYR A 166 19.29 8.02 -13.48
CA TYR A 166 18.61 7.90 -14.78
C TYR A 166 19.53 8.13 -15.98
N ASN A 167 20.60 8.92 -15.81
CA ASN A 167 21.55 9.20 -16.89
C ASN A 167 22.51 8.02 -17.15
N ALA A 168 22.65 7.11 -16.19
CA ALA A 168 23.47 5.91 -16.34
C ALA A 168 22.69 4.74 -17.01
N LEU A 169 21.40 4.93 -17.36
CA LEU A 169 20.60 3.91 -18.02
C LEU A 169 20.72 4.02 -19.55
N GLU A 170 21.25 2.98 -20.18
CA GLU A 170 21.21 2.80 -21.62
C GLU A 170 20.08 1.85 -22.01
N ILE A 171 19.23 2.26 -22.96
CA ILE A 171 18.11 1.48 -23.45
C ILE A 171 18.45 0.99 -24.85
N LYS A 172 18.51 -0.31 -25.02
CA LYS A 172 18.75 -0.99 -26.30
C LYS A 172 17.46 -1.66 -26.79
N ALA A 173 17.44 -2.12 -28.02
CA ALA A 173 16.25 -2.75 -28.60
C ALA A 173 15.82 -4.04 -27.87
N ASP A 174 16.77 -4.83 -27.38
CA ASP A 174 16.55 -6.16 -26.78
C ASP A 174 16.86 -6.22 -25.28
N HIS A 175 17.52 -5.22 -24.71
CA HIS A 175 17.92 -5.19 -23.30
C HIS A 175 18.15 -3.76 -22.80
N ILE A 176 18.38 -3.62 -21.50
CA ILE A 176 18.88 -2.38 -20.89
C ILE A 176 20.28 -2.62 -20.28
N VAL A 177 21.05 -1.57 -20.16
CA VAL A 177 22.33 -1.57 -19.41
C VAL A 177 22.27 -0.45 -18.39
N TYR A 178 22.48 -0.78 -17.13
CA TYR A 178 22.64 0.18 -16.05
C TYR A 178 24.00 -0.06 -15.39
N LYS A 179 24.93 0.88 -15.60
CA LYS A 179 26.34 0.69 -15.20
C LYS A 179 26.89 -0.64 -15.77
N GLU A 180 27.24 -1.59 -14.92
CA GLU A 180 27.72 -2.93 -15.34
C GLU A 180 26.59 -3.99 -15.45
N ILE A 181 25.37 -3.62 -15.09
CA ILE A 181 24.24 -4.54 -15.04
C ILE A 181 23.54 -4.59 -16.40
N LYS A 182 23.48 -5.76 -17.00
CA LYS A 182 22.71 -6.02 -18.23
C LYS A 182 21.45 -6.81 -17.89
N ALA A 183 20.27 -6.25 -18.19
CA ALA A 183 18.98 -6.87 -17.91
C ALA A 183 18.02 -6.80 -19.12
N LYS A 184 17.03 -7.71 -19.15
CA LYS A 184 16.00 -7.68 -20.21
C LYS A 184 15.08 -6.48 -20.06
N ASN A 185 14.65 -6.17 -18.83
CA ASN A 185 13.66 -5.14 -18.55
C ASN A 185 14.00 -4.39 -17.25
N ILE A 186 13.42 -3.19 -17.08
CA ILE A 186 13.49 -2.41 -15.84
C ILE A 186 12.09 -2.04 -15.36
N ILE A 187 11.88 -2.16 -14.04
CA ILE A 187 10.61 -1.89 -13.37
C ILE A 187 10.78 -0.71 -12.42
N PHE A 188 10.09 0.39 -12.68
CA PHE A 188 10.09 1.56 -11.82
C PHE A 188 8.97 1.47 -10.78
N ALA A 189 9.36 1.23 -9.51
CA ALA A 189 8.49 1.06 -8.34
C ALA A 189 8.76 2.13 -7.26
N GLU A 190 8.97 3.36 -7.68
CA GLU A 190 9.61 4.47 -6.96
C GLU A 190 8.65 5.23 -6.02
N GLY A 191 7.40 4.78 -5.86
CA GLY A 191 6.43 5.49 -5.05
C GLY A 191 6.24 6.94 -5.54
N TYR A 192 6.27 7.93 -4.63
CA TYR A 192 6.13 9.33 -5.04
C TYR A 192 7.33 9.86 -5.84
N GLY A 193 8.49 9.21 -5.72
CA GLY A 193 9.70 9.51 -6.51
C GLY A 193 9.49 9.44 -8.03
N LEU A 194 8.47 8.70 -8.50
CA LEU A 194 8.09 8.63 -9.91
C LEU A 194 7.88 10.02 -10.57
N LYS A 195 7.60 11.05 -9.79
CA LYS A 195 7.49 12.44 -10.31
C LYS A 195 8.81 12.98 -10.86
N GLN A 196 9.93 12.40 -10.50
CA GLN A 196 11.27 12.74 -11.01
C GLN A 196 11.73 11.82 -12.14
N ASN A 197 11.01 10.72 -12.38
CA ASN A 197 11.33 9.77 -13.42
C ASN A 197 11.13 10.39 -14.81
N PRO A 198 12.16 10.48 -15.69
CA PRO A 198 12.05 11.17 -16.96
C PRO A 198 11.09 10.50 -17.95
N TRP A 199 10.82 9.22 -17.79
CA TRP A 199 9.96 8.45 -18.71
C TRP A 199 8.51 8.34 -18.25
N PHE A 200 8.23 8.39 -16.92
CA PHE A 200 6.90 8.15 -16.37
C PHE A 200 6.32 9.34 -15.57
N ASN A 201 7.01 10.48 -15.48
CA ASN A 201 6.55 11.67 -14.75
C ASN A 201 5.27 12.30 -15.32
N TYR A 202 4.91 11.99 -16.56
CA TYR A 202 3.67 12.42 -17.21
C TYR A 202 2.42 11.78 -16.58
N LEU A 203 2.58 10.63 -15.92
CA LEU A 203 1.48 9.95 -15.28
C LEU A 203 0.88 10.79 -14.14
N PRO A 204 -0.47 10.79 -13.97
CA PRO A 204 -1.16 11.70 -13.05
C PRO A 204 -1.03 11.27 -11.58
N LEU A 205 0.20 11.09 -11.12
CA LEU A 205 0.53 10.82 -9.73
C LEU A 205 0.50 12.15 -8.96
N VAL A 206 -0.43 12.27 -8.00
CA VAL A 206 -0.65 13.52 -7.26
C VAL A 206 0.09 13.51 -5.92
N GLY A 207 0.17 12.36 -5.29
CA GLY A 207 0.68 12.22 -3.92
C GLY A 207 -0.29 12.78 -2.86
N THR A 208 -0.36 12.14 -1.71
CA THR A 208 -1.15 12.60 -0.57
C THR A 208 -0.38 12.34 0.71
N LYS A 209 0.00 13.41 1.40
CA LYS A 209 0.65 13.27 2.71
C LYS A 209 -0.31 12.69 3.72
N GLY A 210 0.17 11.75 4.51
CA GLY A 210 -0.53 11.21 5.67
C GLY A 210 0.39 11.07 6.85
N GLU A 211 -0.12 11.50 8.00
CA GLU A 211 0.58 11.40 9.27
C GLU A 211 -0.16 10.45 10.20
N TYR A 212 0.62 9.75 11.02
CA TYR A 212 0.16 8.87 12.10
C TYR A 212 0.86 9.28 13.38
N ILE A 213 0.18 9.04 14.51
CA ILE A 213 0.80 9.03 15.83
C ILE A 213 0.76 7.61 16.39
N SER A 214 1.80 7.23 17.12
CA SER A 214 1.81 6.04 18.00
C SER A 214 1.53 6.49 19.42
N ILE A 215 0.61 5.83 20.10
CA ILE A 215 0.26 6.12 21.49
C ILE A 215 0.49 4.90 22.37
N TYR A 216 0.78 5.15 23.64
CA TYR A 216 0.79 4.14 24.70
C TYR A 216 -0.43 4.36 25.60
N ALA A 217 -1.30 3.33 25.70
CA ALA A 217 -2.54 3.34 26.46
C ALA A 217 -2.82 1.92 27.02
N PRO A 218 -2.06 1.44 28.01
CA PRO A 218 -2.11 0.04 28.46
C PRO A 218 -3.44 -0.35 29.09
N GLU A 219 -4.19 0.62 29.65
CA GLU A 219 -5.49 0.36 30.25
C GLU A 219 -6.60 0.17 29.23
N LEU A 220 -6.42 0.64 27.99
CA LEU A 220 -7.42 0.54 26.92
C LEU A 220 -7.77 -0.90 26.57
N LYS A 221 -6.77 -1.79 26.51
CA LYS A 221 -6.91 -3.24 26.26
C LYS A 221 -7.80 -3.59 25.06
N GLU A 222 -7.82 -2.72 24.06
CA GLU A 222 -8.58 -2.97 22.82
C GLU A 222 -7.74 -3.80 21.86
N GLU A 223 -8.30 -4.93 21.40
CA GLU A 223 -7.63 -5.87 20.50
C GLU A 223 -8.09 -5.74 19.05
N LYS A 224 -9.20 -5.00 18.80
CA LYS A 224 -9.71 -4.74 17.44
C LYS A 224 -9.20 -3.41 16.92
N ALA A 225 -9.01 -3.34 15.60
CA ALA A 225 -8.82 -2.06 14.97
C ALA A 225 -10.16 -1.32 14.91
N LEU A 226 -10.27 -0.23 15.65
CA LEU A 226 -11.49 0.58 15.68
C LEU A 226 -11.46 1.65 14.59
N LYS A 227 -12.57 1.78 13.85
CA LYS A 227 -12.78 2.86 12.88
C LYS A 227 -13.93 3.76 13.32
N SER A 228 -13.58 5.00 13.66
CA SER A 228 -14.51 6.11 13.94
C SER A 228 -14.06 7.35 13.12
N ALA A 229 -13.81 8.48 13.78
CA ALA A 229 -13.25 9.69 13.15
C ALA A 229 -11.84 9.47 12.58
N CYS A 230 -11.05 8.60 13.21
CA CYS A 230 -9.79 8.06 12.69
C CYS A 230 -9.76 6.54 12.91
N PHE A 231 -8.70 5.87 12.47
CA PHE A 231 -8.39 4.51 12.90
C PHE A 231 -7.60 4.55 14.21
N LEU A 232 -7.90 3.61 15.09
CA LEU A 232 -7.10 3.20 16.22
C LEU A 232 -6.73 1.73 15.99
N ILE A 233 -5.45 1.42 15.85
CA ILE A 233 -4.96 0.11 15.41
C ILE A 233 -4.05 -0.45 16.49
N PRO A 234 -4.39 -1.57 17.15
CA PRO A 234 -3.53 -2.17 18.16
C PRO A 234 -2.25 -2.73 17.53
N LEU A 235 -1.12 -2.46 18.20
CA LEU A 235 0.20 -2.98 17.85
C LEU A 235 0.70 -4.03 18.83
N GLY A 236 -0.04 -4.27 19.92
CA GLY A 236 0.33 -5.11 21.03
C GLY A 236 0.99 -4.34 22.18
N GLY A 237 1.06 -4.94 23.38
CA GLY A 237 1.73 -4.34 24.54
C GLY A 237 1.18 -3.00 25.02
N GLY A 238 -0.06 -2.65 24.74
CA GLY A 238 -0.64 -1.35 25.07
C GLY A 238 -0.31 -0.23 24.08
N TYR A 239 0.37 -0.54 22.98
CA TYR A 239 0.68 0.41 21.90
C TYR A 239 -0.38 0.39 20.83
N TYR A 240 -0.71 1.57 20.31
CA TYR A 240 -1.69 1.75 19.24
C TYR A 240 -1.19 2.75 18.20
N LYS A 241 -1.46 2.48 16.92
CA LYS A 241 -1.25 3.44 15.83
C LYS A 241 -2.56 4.16 15.52
N VAL A 242 -2.53 5.49 15.50
CA VAL A 242 -3.70 6.35 15.26
C VAL A 242 -3.52 7.12 13.96
N GLY A 243 -4.49 7.06 13.08
CA GLY A 243 -4.37 7.78 11.80
C GLY A 243 -5.47 7.48 10.78
N ALA A 244 -5.29 8.06 9.64
CA ALA A 244 -4.26 9.00 9.25
C ALA A 244 -4.87 10.34 8.84
N THR A 245 -4.05 11.37 8.81
CA THR A 245 -4.42 12.62 8.16
C THR A 245 -4.34 12.50 6.63
N TYR A 246 -4.92 13.47 5.92
CA TYR A 246 -4.90 13.58 4.47
C TYR A 246 -4.66 15.05 4.07
N LYS A 247 -3.44 15.37 3.65
CA LYS A 247 -3.05 16.70 3.16
C LYS A 247 -2.59 16.58 1.70
N TRP A 248 -3.21 17.39 0.83
CA TRP A 248 -2.96 17.33 -0.61
C TRP A 248 -1.88 18.31 -1.07
N GLN A 249 -1.70 19.44 -0.40
CA GLN A 249 -0.74 20.47 -0.77
C GLN A 249 0.68 20.16 -0.27
N ASP A 250 0.80 19.61 0.93
CA ASP A 250 2.11 19.29 1.51
C ASP A 250 2.68 17.99 0.92
N LYS A 251 3.84 18.10 0.32
CA LYS A 251 4.60 17.00 -0.30
C LYS A 251 5.90 16.69 0.45
N THR A 252 5.97 17.06 1.73
CA THR A 252 7.10 16.73 2.58
C THR A 252 6.79 15.51 3.45
N SER A 253 7.84 14.80 3.87
CA SER A 253 7.74 13.73 4.89
C SER A 253 7.97 14.24 6.33
N LYS A 254 7.95 15.58 6.53
CA LYS A 254 8.07 16.18 7.87
C LYS A 254 6.75 16.08 8.61
N THR A 255 6.77 15.76 9.89
CA THR A 255 5.60 15.78 10.77
C THR A 255 5.20 17.21 11.12
N THR A 256 3.90 17.42 11.45
CA THR A 256 3.37 18.74 11.77
C THR A 256 2.58 18.71 13.07
N LEU A 257 2.67 19.79 13.87
CA LEU A 257 1.90 19.92 15.12
C LEU A 257 0.38 19.88 14.83
N GLU A 258 -0.05 20.54 13.76
CA GLU A 258 -1.45 20.55 13.33
C GLU A 258 -2.00 19.12 13.13
N ALA A 259 -1.24 18.26 12.45
CA ALA A 259 -1.64 16.87 12.22
C ALA A 259 -1.71 16.06 13.54
N ARG A 260 -0.78 16.30 14.46
CA ARG A 260 -0.79 15.68 15.79
C ARG A 260 -2.05 16.06 16.56
N GLU A 261 -2.35 17.35 16.64
CA GLU A 261 -3.54 17.87 17.32
C GLU A 261 -4.84 17.38 16.68
N GLU A 262 -4.90 17.35 15.32
CA GLU A 262 -6.02 16.78 14.59
C GLU A 262 -6.29 15.33 14.98
N LEU A 263 -5.23 14.50 15.03
CA LEU A 263 -5.36 13.08 15.38
C LEU A 263 -5.77 12.87 16.83
N ILE A 264 -5.18 13.62 17.77
CA ILE A 264 -5.55 13.59 19.19
C ILE A 264 -7.01 14.00 19.37
N HIS A 265 -7.43 15.10 18.72
CA HIS A 265 -8.81 15.55 18.77
C HIS A 265 -9.81 14.50 18.24
N LYS A 266 -9.47 13.87 17.10
CA LYS A 266 -10.28 12.78 16.52
C LYS A 266 -10.36 11.56 17.42
N LEU A 267 -9.26 11.21 18.07
CA LEU A 267 -9.17 10.06 18.98
C LEU A 267 -10.05 10.28 20.22
N LYS A 268 -9.94 11.44 20.87
CA LYS A 268 -10.72 11.81 22.06
C LYS A 268 -12.24 11.84 21.85
N LYS A 269 -12.72 11.82 20.60
CA LYS A 269 -14.16 11.69 20.31
C LYS A 269 -14.74 10.34 20.70
N PHE A 270 -13.90 9.28 20.69
CA PHE A 270 -14.40 7.93 20.94
C PHE A 270 -13.56 7.14 21.95
N ILE A 271 -12.43 7.67 22.44
CA ILE A 271 -11.60 7.08 23.50
C ILE A 271 -11.59 8.01 24.70
N THR A 272 -11.75 7.43 25.90
CA THR A 272 -11.81 8.18 27.18
C THR A 272 -10.63 7.91 28.10
N VAL A 273 -9.86 6.84 27.84
CA VAL A 273 -8.65 6.53 28.62
C VAL A 273 -7.55 7.55 28.36
N ASP A 274 -6.73 7.79 29.36
CA ASP A 274 -5.51 8.56 29.20
C ASP A 274 -4.48 7.80 28.35
N PHE A 275 -3.69 8.54 27.60
CA PHE A 275 -2.66 8.00 26.73
C PHE A 275 -1.48 8.96 26.56
N GLU A 276 -0.32 8.40 26.28
CA GLU A 276 0.87 9.14 25.92
C GLU A 276 1.15 9.02 24.41
N VAL A 277 1.53 10.13 23.77
CA VAL A 277 1.97 10.12 22.36
C VAL A 277 3.46 9.85 22.32
N ILE A 278 3.83 8.67 21.84
CA ILE A 278 5.22 8.16 21.83
C ILE A 278 5.96 8.61 20.55
N GLU A 279 5.28 8.63 19.41
CA GLU A 279 5.91 8.88 18.11
C GLU A 279 4.93 9.55 17.15
N GLN A 280 5.47 10.28 16.20
CA GLN A 280 4.72 10.79 15.05
C GLN A 280 5.53 10.57 13.76
N VAL A 281 4.87 10.05 12.73
CA VAL A 281 5.50 9.75 11.44
C VAL A 281 4.67 10.30 10.29
N ALA A 282 5.34 10.66 9.18
CA ALA A 282 4.72 11.21 7.99
C ALA A 282 5.26 10.55 6.72
N GLY A 283 4.40 10.37 5.72
CA GLY A 283 4.79 9.85 4.42
C GLY A 283 3.85 10.29 3.31
N ILE A 284 4.34 10.27 2.07
CA ILE A 284 3.58 10.68 0.90
C ILE A 284 3.07 9.43 0.18
N ARG A 285 1.77 9.17 0.26
CA ARG A 285 1.14 8.08 -0.50
C ARG A 285 1.22 8.37 -1.99
N PRO A 286 1.66 7.43 -2.80
CA PRO A 286 1.63 7.58 -4.26
C PRO A 286 0.17 7.45 -4.77
N THR A 287 -0.58 8.53 -4.66
CA THR A 287 -2.01 8.58 -5.01
C THR A 287 -2.17 9.03 -6.45
N VAL A 288 -2.98 8.32 -7.22
CA VAL A 288 -3.36 8.67 -8.59
C VAL A 288 -4.71 9.39 -8.58
N THR A 289 -4.96 10.25 -9.56
CA THR A 289 -6.19 11.04 -9.65
C THR A 289 -7.46 10.18 -9.65
N ASP A 290 -7.45 9.05 -10.35
CA ASP A 290 -8.55 8.08 -10.44
C ASP A 290 -8.53 7.02 -9.33
N ARG A 291 -7.51 7.02 -8.48
CA ARG A 291 -7.30 6.05 -7.38
C ARG A 291 -7.15 4.59 -7.84
N ARG A 292 -6.67 4.39 -9.04
CA ARG A 292 -6.27 3.09 -9.58
C ARG A 292 -4.74 3.00 -9.67
N PRO A 293 -4.15 1.82 -9.57
CA PRO A 293 -2.70 1.67 -9.71
C PRO A 293 -2.21 2.07 -11.10
N LEU A 294 -0.94 2.36 -11.22
CA LEU A 294 -0.23 2.61 -12.47
C LEU A 294 0.62 1.39 -12.78
N VAL A 295 0.17 0.59 -13.72
CA VAL A 295 0.84 -0.65 -14.12
C VAL A 295 0.97 -0.66 -15.64
N GLY A 296 2.13 -1.05 -16.16
CA GLY A 296 2.25 -1.26 -17.60
C GLY A 296 3.61 -0.91 -18.19
N ARG A 297 3.67 -1.14 -19.49
CA ARG A 297 4.81 -0.88 -20.36
C ARG A 297 4.80 0.57 -20.83
N HIS A 298 5.97 1.14 -21.03
CA HIS A 298 6.10 2.48 -21.62
C HIS A 298 5.47 2.49 -23.04
N PRO A 299 4.68 3.53 -23.42
CA PRO A 299 3.95 3.56 -24.68
C PRO A 299 4.84 3.70 -25.92
N ASP A 300 6.04 4.28 -25.78
CA ASP A 300 7.01 4.37 -26.89
C ASP A 300 7.64 3.00 -27.16
N SER A 301 7.57 2.55 -28.40
CA SER A 301 8.16 1.28 -28.84
C SER A 301 9.68 1.20 -28.67
N LYS A 302 10.38 2.35 -28.70
CA LYS A 302 11.83 2.43 -28.42
C LYS A 302 12.14 2.20 -26.92
N LEU A 303 11.17 2.43 -26.05
CA LEU A 303 11.27 2.32 -24.60
C LEU A 303 10.50 1.09 -24.04
N ARG A 304 10.20 0.12 -24.88
CA ARG A 304 9.36 -1.04 -24.53
C ARG A 304 9.92 -1.92 -23.40
N ARG A 305 11.18 -1.71 -23.01
CA ARG A 305 11.85 -2.41 -21.90
C ARG A 305 11.62 -1.74 -20.55
N LEU A 306 10.98 -0.58 -20.54
CA LEU A 306 10.66 0.18 -19.35
C LEU A 306 9.23 -0.11 -18.92
N PHE A 307 9.06 -0.43 -17.64
CA PHE A 307 7.77 -0.71 -17.02
C PHE A 307 7.60 0.11 -15.74
N VAL A 308 6.36 0.37 -15.39
CA VAL A 308 5.99 1.04 -14.15
C VAL A 308 5.07 0.15 -13.31
N LEU A 309 5.31 0.14 -11.99
CA LEU A 309 4.46 -0.48 -10.99
C LEU A 309 4.33 0.47 -9.81
N ASN A 310 3.24 1.24 -9.76
CA ASN A 310 3.13 2.35 -8.82
C ASN A 310 1.66 2.72 -8.54
N GLY A 311 1.43 3.81 -7.81
CA GLY A 311 0.10 4.41 -7.66
C GLY A 311 -0.82 3.70 -6.67
N PHE A 312 -0.31 2.93 -5.72
CA PHE A 312 -1.12 2.10 -4.81
C PHE A 312 -1.89 2.89 -3.74
N GLY A 313 -1.60 4.17 -3.59
CA GLY A 313 -2.28 5.07 -2.64
C GLY A 313 -2.21 4.55 -1.20
N SER A 314 -3.37 4.34 -0.58
CA SER A 314 -3.48 3.84 0.80
C SER A 314 -3.79 2.34 0.90
N ARG A 315 -3.76 1.59 -0.21
CA ARG A 315 -4.18 0.18 -0.27
C ARG A 315 -3.11 -0.76 -0.81
N GLY A 316 -1.85 -0.35 -0.72
CA GLY A 316 -0.73 -1.07 -1.31
C GLY A 316 -0.62 -2.53 -0.87
N VAL A 317 -1.03 -2.86 0.35
CA VAL A 317 -1.00 -4.24 0.88
C VAL A 317 -1.88 -5.19 0.04
N LEU A 318 -3.05 -4.75 -0.40
CA LEU A 318 -3.93 -5.57 -1.25
C LEU A 318 -3.57 -5.46 -2.74
N ILE A 319 -3.29 -4.23 -3.19
CA ILE A 319 -3.01 -3.95 -4.61
C ILE A 319 -1.66 -4.55 -5.04
N GLY A 320 -0.65 -4.53 -4.16
CA GLY A 320 0.73 -4.87 -4.51
C GLY A 320 0.89 -6.26 -5.12
N PRO A 321 0.49 -7.35 -4.46
CA PRO A 321 0.57 -8.69 -5.02
C PRO A 321 -0.21 -8.85 -6.33
N TYR A 322 -1.45 -8.33 -6.38
CA TYR A 322 -2.31 -8.39 -7.55
C TYR A 322 -1.70 -7.68 -8.77
N ALA A 323 -1.20 -6.46 -8.58
CA ALA A 323 -0.60 -5.66 -9.64
C ALA A 323 0.77 -6.22 -10.09
N ALA A 324 1.55 -6.80 -9.16
CA ALA A 324 2.84 -7.42 -9.47
C ALA A 324 2.66 -8.68 -10.32
N GLN A 325 1.71 -9.54 -9.97
CA GLN A 325 1.40 -10.74 -10.76
C GLN A 325 0.91 -10.37 -12.16
N ALA A 326 -0.01 -9.40 -12.27
CA ALA A 326 -0.49 -8.93 -13.57
C ALA A 326 0.63 -8.33 -14.43
N LEU A 327 1.58 -7.60 -13.83
CA LEU A 327 2.71 -7.04 -14.58
C LEU A 327 3.67 -8.13 -15.08
N ILE A 328 3.95 -9.16 -14.29
CA ILE A 328 4.78 -10.29 -14.76
C ILE A 328 4.10 -11.04 -15.89
N ALA A 329 2.79 -11.31 -15.80
CA ALA A 329 2.02 -11.95 -16.87
C ALA A 329 2.04 -11.11 -18.17
N LEU A 330 1.93 -9.78 -18.05
CA LEU A 330 2.11 -8.89 -19.20
C LEU A 330 3.52 -9.00 -19.82
N ILE A 331 4.56 -9.07 -18.98
CA ILE A 331 5.95 -9.08 -19.48
C ILE A 331 6.33 -10.42 -20.13
N GLU A 332 5.94 -11.52 -19.52
CA GLU A 332 6.39 -12.86 -19.89
C GLU A 332 5.44 -13.55 -20.90
N GLU A 333 4.15 -13.27 -20.81
CA GLU A 333 3.09 -13.97 -21.54
C GLU A 333 2.27 -13.04 -22.45
N GLU A 334 2.58 -11.74 -22.43
CA GLU A 334 1.83 -10.69 -23.14
C GLU A 334 0.32 -10.66 -22.77
N GLU A 335 -0.02 -11.14 -21.56
CA GLU A 335 -1.38 -11.06 -21.05
C GLU A 335 -1.82 -9.60 -20.83
N PRO A 336 -3.01 -9.21 -21.30
CA PRO A 336 -3.49 -7.85 -21.17
C PRO A 336 -3.80 -7.52 -19.70
N LEU A 337 -3.44 -6.30 -19.28
CA LEU A 337 -3.80 -5.77 -17.98
C LEU A 337 -5.30 -5.43 -17.91
N ASP A 338 -5.85 -5.44 -16.68
CA ASP A 338 -7.13 -4.79 -16.41
C ASP A 338 -7.04 -3.30 -16.83
N VAL A 339 -8.01 -2.87 -17.62
CA VAL A 339 -8.04 -1.50 -18.20
C VAL A 339 -8.00 -0.40 -17.13
N GLU A 340 -8.49 -0.68 -15.92
CA GLU A 340 -8.46 0.28 -14.81
C GLU A 340 -7.06 0.44 -14.19
N MET A 341 -6.13 -0.48 -14.40
CA MET A 341 -4.75 -0.34 -13.89
C MET A 341 -3.72 -0.08 -14.98
N ASP A 342 -4.02 -0.38 -16.25
CA ASP A 342 -3.11 -0.15 -17.35
C ASP A 342 -2.86 1.35 -17.55
N ILE A 343 -1.57 1.74 -17.64
CA ILE A 343 -1.17 3.13 -17.87
C ILE A 343 -1.58 3.65 -19.25
N SER A 344 -1.92 2.79 -20.20
CA SER A 344 -2.43 3.17 -21.52
C SER A 344 -3.67 4.06 -21.44
N ARG A 345 -4.46 3.96 -20.34
CA ARG A 345 -5.60 4.86 -20.08
C ARG A 345 -5.21 6.34 -19.93
N PHE A 346 -3.91 6.62 -19.77
CA PHE A 346 -3.33 7.96 -19.71
C PHE A 346 -2.51 8.32 -20.93
N SER A 347 -2.69 7.62 -22.04
CA SER A 347 -1.95 7.87 -23.30
C SER A 347 -2.07 9.31 -23.81
N ALA A 348 -3.18 10.00 -23.51
CA ALA A 348 -3.36 11.42 -23.84
C ALA A 348 -2.42 12.37 -23.06
N HIS A 349 -1.90 11.93 -21.91
CA HIS A 349 -0.95 12.72 -21.11
C HIS A 349 0.50 12.57 -21.62
N TRP A 350 0.77 11.60 -22.48
CA TRP A 350 2.08 11.45 -23.08
C TRP A 350 2.38 12.63 -24.01
N PRO A 351 3.53 13.32 -23.85
CA PRO A 351 3.85 14.50 -24.65
C PRO A 351 3.87 14.20 -26.15
N SER A 352 3.16 15.02 -26.93
CA SER A 352 3.03 14.84 -28.38
C SER A 352 4.37 14.90 -29.11
N ASP A 353 5.32 15.68 -28.60
CA ASP A 353 6.65 15.83 -29.20
C ASP A 353 7.53 14.58 -29.08
N GLN A 354 7.16 13.64 -28.23
CA GLN A 354 7.82 12.35 -28.04
C GLN A 354 7.09 11.20 -28.78
N LYS A 355 6.00 11.49 -29.50
CA LYS A 355 5.24 10.49 -30.27
C LYS A 355 5.81 10.21 -31.70
N LYS A 356 6.99 10.76 -32.02
CA LYS A 356 7.62 10.59 -33.35
C LYS A 356 8.70 9.51 -33.34
#